data_42cf80e59360e246fdcd52868f03b174
#
_entry.id   42cf80e59360e246fdcd52868f03b174
#
_cell.length_a   1.000
_cell.length_b   1.000
_cell.length_c   1.000
_cell.angle_alpha   90.00
_cell.angle_beta   90.00
_cell.angle_gamma   90.00
#
_symmetry.space_group_name_H-M   'P 1'
#
loop_
_entity.id
_entity.type
_entity.pdbx_description
1 polymer ?
#
loop_
_entity_poly.entity_id
_entity_poly.type
_entity_poly.pdbx_seq_one_letter_code
_entity_poly.pdbx_strand_id
1 'polypeptide(L)'
;MNAIGVKSGSLIIPFNDTDIELGGYIYRNLVVIARMLNSVELQRILMMDLERGYVREELYEDIFRECYISIPGIVGDINFDEAPAGFITTVASVILSKSLEYSTDPQKAFERDRESVSLLDQMAAIVSRYMNTPYLEVVELPVNKLFELYAICHATYPEHVKEIVIEEPQNNIPPV
;
A
#
# COMPACT_ATOMS: atom_id res chain seq x y z
N MET A 1 10.01 6.89 -23.02
CA MET A 1 9.24 7.14 -21.78
C MET A 1 9.47 5.94 -20.87
N ASN A 2 10.39 6.06 -19.91
CA ASN A 2 10.63 4.97 -18.95
C ASN A 2 9.47 4.99 -17.95
N ALA A 3 8.68 3.95 -17.93
CA ALA A 3 7.68 3.74 -16.89
C ALA A 3 8.42 3.68 -15.54
N ILE A 4 8.23 4.70 -14.71
CA ILE A 4 8.70 4.68 -13.33
C ILE A 4 7.93 3.54 -12.67
N GLY A 5 8.63 2.44 -12.36
CA GLY A 5 8.04 1.30 -11.69
C GLY A 5 7.61 1.72 -10.28
N VAL A 6 6.33 2.06 -10.14
CA VAL A 6 5.72 2.31 -8.83
C VAL A 6 5.72 0.97 -8.11
N LYS A 7 6.52 0.85 -7.06
CA LYS A 7 6.54 -0.37 -6.24
C LYS A 7 5.15 -0.59 -5.62
N SER A 8 4.73 -1.83 -5.54
CA SER A 8 3.51 -2.21 -4.82
C SER A 8 3.53 -1.59 -3.41
N GLY A 9 2.46 -0.88 -3.02
CA GLY A 9 2.38 -0.17 -1.75
C GLY A 9 2.77 1.31 -1.79
N SER A 10 3.11 1.87 -2.97
CA SER A 10 3.32 3.32 -3.10
C SER A 10 2.00 4.08 -3.14
N LEU A 11 1.95 5.20 -2.44
CA LEU A 11 0.85 6.14 -2.42
C LEU A 11 1.08 7.22 -3.49
N ILE A 12 0.07 7.47 -4.31
CA ILE A 12 0.08 8.52 -5.33
C ILE A 12 -0.79 9.66 -4.84
N ILE A 13 -0.20 10.84 -4.64
CA ILE A 13 -0.88 12.02 -4.11
C ILE A 13 -0.91 13.09 -5.22
N PRO A 14 -2.04 13.26 -5.91
CA PRO A 14 -2.17 14.27 -6.94
C PRO A 14 -2.54 15.65 -6.36
N PHE A 15 -1.93 16.69 -6.88
CA PHE A 15 -2.31 18.08 -6.68
C PHE A 15 -2.94 18.59 -7.98
N ASN A 16 -4.22 18.29 -8.15
CA ASN A 16 -4.97 18.71 -9.33
C ASN A 16 -5.38 20.18 -9.21
N ASP A 17 -5.35 20.89 -10.34
CA ASP A 17 -5.81 22.28 -10.48
C ASP A 17 -5.12 23.30 -9.55
N THR A 18 -3.97 22.92 -9.00
CA THR A 18 -3.17 23.76 -8.11
C THR A 18 -1.79 23.97 -8.70
N ASP A 19 -1.36 25.21 -8.80
CA ASP A 19 0.00 25.57 -9.17
C ASP A 19 0.87 25.50 -7.90
N ILE A 20 1.88 24.65 -7.90
CA ILE A 20 2.82 24.45 -6.79
C ILE A 20 4.19 24.97 -7.22
N GLU A 21 4.73 25.93 -6.47
CA GLU A 21 6.09 26.42 -6.69
C GLU A 21 7.09 25.59 -5.86
N LEU A 22 8.04 24.96 -6.53
CA LEU A 22 9.11 24.19 -5.91
C LEU A 22 10.44 24.54 -6.60
N GLY A 23 11.44 24.96 -5.82
CA GLY A 23 12.77 25.28 -6.33
C GLY A 23 12.76 26.37 -7.41
N GLY A 24 11.85 27.35 -7.33
CA GLY A 24 11.71 28.45 -8.28
C GLY A 24 10.96 28.08 -9.58
N TYR A 25 10.39 26.88 -9.68
CA TYR A 25 9.58 26.45 -10.82
C TYR A 25 8.13 26.21 -10.39
N ILE A 26 7.20 26.59 -11.27
CA ILE A 26 5.77 26.38 -11.06
C ILE A 26 5.34 25.10 -11.77
N TYR A 27 4.78 24.16 -11.00
CA TYR A 27 4.29 22.88 -11.49
C TYR A 27 2.76 22.84 -11.41
N ARG A 28 2.15 22.44 -12.53
CA ARG A 28 0.70 22.14 -12.61
C ARG A 28 0.48 20.64 -12.54
N ASN A 29 -0.59 20.24 -11.88
CA ASN A 29 -0.94 18.83 -11.72
C ASN A 29 0.24 18.00 -11.16
N LEU A 30 0.89 18.54 -10.14
CA LEU A 30 1.98 17.87 -9.46
C LEU A 30 1.50 16.55 -8.86
N VAL A 31 2.33 15.52 -8.97
CA VAL A 31 2.07 14.22 -8.35
C VAL A 31 3.22 13.92 -7.41
N VAL A 32 2.91 13.64 -6.15
CA VAL A 32 3.89 13.18 -5.18
C VAL A 32 3.75 11.68 -5.02
N ILE A 33 4.85 10.95 -5.09
CA ILE A 33 4.92 9.52 -4.78
C ILE A 33 5.50 9.38 -3.38
N ALA A 34 4.77 8.72 -2.51
CA ALA A 34 5.16 8.45 -1.14
C ALA A 34 4.90 6.97 -0.77
N ARG A 35 5.42 6.51 0.35
CA ARG A 35 5.00 5.26 0.97
C ARG A 35 4.07 5.52 2.16
N MET A 36 3.30 4.53 2.56
CA MET A 36 2.59 4.59 3.83
C MET A 36 3.55 4.37 5.00
N LEU A 37 3.13 4.81 6.18
CA LEU A 37 3.82 4.49 7.43
C LEU A 37 3.72 2.99 7.69
N ASN A 38 4.79 2.39 8.18
CA ASN A 38 4.73 1.04 8.71
C ASN A 38 4.09 1.03 10.13
N SER A 39 3.77 -0.14 10.63
CA SER A 39 3.07 -0.29 11.92
C SER A 39 3.86 0.29 13.10
N VAL A 40 5.18 0.20 13.08
CA VAL A 40 6.05 0.73 14.15
C VAL A 40 6.10 2.24 14.11
N GLU A 41 6.25 2.82 12.92
CA GLU A 41 6.24 4.27 12.69
C GLU A 41 4.88 4.87 13.09
N LEU A 42 3.79 4.25 12.65
CA LEU A 42 2.44 4.69 12.98
C LEU A 42 2.19 4.61 14.50
N GLN A 43 2.58 3.53 15.15
CA GLN A 43 2.44 3.38 16.59
C GLN A 43 3.25 4.44 17.34
N ARG A 44 4.49 4.71 16.92
CA ARG A 44 5.32 5.79 17.49
C ARG A 44 4.62 7.13 17.43
N ILE A 45 4.06 7.47 16.26
CA ILE A 45 3.34 8.72 16.02
C ILE A 45 2.09 8.81 16.90
N LEU A 46 1.27 7.77 16.94
CA LEU A 46 0.05 7.74 17.74
C LEU A 46 0.34 7.85 19.25
N MET A 47 1.40 7.22 19.74
CA MET A 47 1.79 7.33 21.14
C MET A 47 2.31 8.72 21.53
N MET A 48 2.99 9.40 20.62
CA MET A 48 3.47 10.77 20.86
C MET A 48 2.34 11.80 20.92
N ASP A 49 1.25 11.58 20.20
CA ASP A 49 0.17 12.57 20.06
C ASP A 49 -1.08 12.27 20.91
N LEU A 50 -1.34 11.01 21.27
CA LEU A 50 -2.46 10.66 22.14
C LEU A 50 -2.38 11.34 23.52
N GLU A 51 -1.18 11.65 24.00
CA GLU A 51 -0.98 12.37 25.25
C GLU A 51 -1.30 13.87 25.14
N ARG A 52 -1.40 14.45 23.93
CA ARG A 52 -1.49 15.89 23.68
C ARG A 52 -2.73 16.34 22.89
N GLY A 53 -3.40 15.42 22.23
CA GLY A 53 -4.66 15.70 21.48
C GLY A 53 -4.51 16.47 20.17
N TYR A 54 -3.30 16.70 19.67
CA TYR A 54 -3.05 17.33 18.36
C TYR A 54 -1.71 16.87 17.76
N VAL A 55 -1.67 16.82 16.43
CA VAL A 55 -0.45 16.52 15.67
C VAL A 55 0.38 17.79 15.52
N ARG A 56 1.63 17.77 16.01
CA ARG A 56 2.53 18.92 15.89
C ARG A 56 3.03 19.08 14.46
N GLU A 57 3.28 20.31 14.03
CA GLU A 57 3.83 20.60 12.69
C GLU A 57 5.12 19.83 12.40
N GLU A 58 6.03 19.76 13.38
CA GLU A 58 7.28 19.00 13.31
C GLU A 58 7.07 17.53 12.96
N LEU A 59 5.97 16.94 13.42
CA LEU A 59 5.63 15.55 13.11
C LEU A 59 5.22 15.36 11.66
N TYR A 60 4.55 16.33 11.05
CA TYR A 60 4.25 16.28 9.61
C TYR A 60 5.51 16.36 8.76
N GLU A 61 6.50 17.15 9.17
CA GLU A 61 7.81 17.17 8.50
C GLU A 61 8.52 15.81 8.61
N ASP A 62 8.50 15.19 9.77
CA ASP A 62 9.08 13.86 9.98
C ASP A 62 8.38 12.80 9.12
N ILE A 63 7.04 12.80 9.10
CA ILE A 63 6.25 11.90 8.24
C ILE A 63 6.60 12.11 6.77
N PHE A 64 6.67 13.36 6.33
CA PHE A 64 7.02 13.68 4.96
C PHE A 64 8.41 13.17 4.60
N ARG A 65 9.43 13.49 5.40
CA ARG A 65 10.82 13.10 5.16
C ARG A 65 11.00 11.58 5.13
N GLU A 66 10.33 10.86 6.01
CA GLU A 66 10.41 9.39 6.07
C GLU A 66 9.66 8.71 4.92
N CYS A 67 8.55 9.27 4.49
CA CYS A 67 7.64 8.61 3.54
C CYS A 67 7.75 9.10 2.11
N TYR A 68 8.28 10.28 1.86
CA TYR A 68 8.50 10.81 0.52
C TYR A 68 9.43 9.91 -0.31
N ILE A 69 9.05 9.66 -1.56
CA ILE A 69 9.86 8.86 -2.49
C ILE A 69 10.36 9.74 -3.65
N SER A 70 9.43 10.39 -4.36
CA SER A 70 9.79 11.19 -5.53
C SER A 70 8.63 12.06 -6.02
N ILE A 71 8.96 13.01 -6.86
CA ILE A 71 8.02 13.74 -7.71
C ILE A 71 8.38 13.43 -9.16
N PRO A 72 7.51 12.74 -9.93
CA PRO A 72 7.79 12.41 -11.33
C PRO A 72 8.06 13.66 -12.18
N GLY A 73 9.12 13.61 -12.95
CA GLY A 73 9.52 14.74 -13.83
C GLY A 73 10.47 15.75 -13.20
N ILE A 74 10.74 15.64 -11.90
CA ILE A 74 11.78 16.44 -11.23
C ILE A 74 13.01 15.57 -11.05
N VAL A 75 14.15 16.06 -11.54
CA VAL A 75 15.45 15.40 -11.42
C VAL A 75 16.35 16.24 -10.51
N GLY A 76 16.86 15.64 -9.45
CA GLY A 76 17.72 16.30 -8.47
C GLY A 76 17.07 16.46 -7.10
N ASP A 77 17.84 17.00 -6.17
CA ASP A 77 17.37 17.26 -4.81
C ASP A 77 16.46 18.49 -4.79
N ILE A 78 15.28 18.35 -4.22
CA ILE A 78 14.32 19.42 -4.04
C ILE A 78 14.56 20.03 -2.66
N ASN A 79 14.76 21.36 -2.61
CA ASN A 79 14.75 22.06 -1.35
C ASN A 79 13.31 22.27 -0.87
N PHE A 80 12.82 21.41 0.00
CA PHE A 80 11.47 21.50 0.55
C PHE A 80 11.30 22.61 1.58
N ASP A 81 12.39 23.20 2.08
CA ASP A 81 12.32 24.34 2.99
C ASP A 81 11.78 25.60 2.27
N GLU A 82 11.87 25.61 0.94
CA GLU A 82 11.31 26.68 0.07
C GLU A 82 9.91 26.31 -0.50
N ALA A 83 9.34 25.16 -0.10
CA ALA A 83 8.03 24.76 -0.58
C ALA A 83 6.94 25.69 -0.01
N PRO A 84 5.81 25.86 -0.73
CA PRO A 84 4.69 26.65 -0.24
C PRO A 84 4.21 26.18 1.12
N ALA A 85 3.80 27.15 1.95
CA ALA A 85 3.22 26.84 3.25
C ALA A 85 2.09 25.83 3.12
N GLY A 86 2.15 24.77 3.91
CA GLY A 86 1.15 23.70 3.89
C GLY A 86 1.37 22.58 2.87
N PHE A 87 2.33 22.67 1.94
CA PHE A 87 2.62 21.58 1.00
C PHE A 87 3.02 20.30 1.74
N ILE A 88 4.03 20.38 2.61
CA ILE A 88 4.51 19.27 3.44
C ILE A 88 3.38 18.73 4.32
N THR A 89 2.66 19.62 5.00
CA THR A 89 1.54 19.26 5.88
C THR A 89 0.44 18.52 5.12
N THR A 90 0.11 18.98 3.91
CA THR A 90 -0.92 18.33 3.07
C THR A 90 -0.50 16.91 2.68
N VAL A 91 0.73 16.74 2.18
CA VAL A 91 1.25 15.42 1.79
C VAL A 91 1.30 14.49 3.00
N ALA A 92 1.85 14.94 4.12
CA ALA A 92 1.96 14.17 5.35
C ALA A 92 0.58 13.80 5.94
N SER A 93 -0.41 14.73 5.88
CA SER A 93 -1.79 14.44 6.30
C SER A 93 -2.43 13.33 5.47
N VAL A 94 -2.21 13.33 4.14
CA VAL A 94 -2.70 12.25 3.28
C VAL A 94 -2.02 10.93 3.61
N ILE A 95 -0.69 10.92 3.81
CA ILE A 95 0.05 9.73 4.22
C ILE A 95 -0.49 9.18 5.54
N LEU A 96 -0.65 10.04 6.54
CA LEU A 96 -1.17 9.66 7.86
C LEU A 96 -2.60 9.14 7.76
N SER A 97 -3.48 9.84 7.06
CA SER A 97 -4.87 9.41 6.86
C SER A 97 -4.96 8.06 6.19
N LYS A 98 -4.18 7.83 5.13
CA LYS A 98 -4.15 6.54 4.43
C LYS A 98 -3.55 5.42 5.29
N SER A 99 -2.55 5.72 6.09
CA SER A 99 -1.97 4.77 7.03
C SER A 99 -2.94 4.40 8.16
N LEU A 100 -3.77 5.36 8.62
CA LEU A 100 -4.80 5.16 9.64
C LEU A 100 -6.05 4.46 9.11
N GLU A 101 -6.35 4.56 7.82
CA GLU A 101 -7.55 3.97 7.21
C GLU A 101 -7.66 2.47 7.50
N TYR A 102 -6.52 1.78 7.60
CA TYR A 102 -6.45 0.36 7.95
C TYR A 102 -6.44 0.08 9.46
N SER A 103 -6.17 1.09 10.30
CA SER A 103 -6.03 0.90 11.75
C SER A 103 -7.31 1.21 12.53
N THR A 104 -8.26 1.94 11.95
CA THR A 104 -9.46 2.41 12.66
C THR A 104 -10.51 1.31 12.87
N ASP A 105 -10.56 0.30 12.02
CA ASP A 105 -11.44 -0.85 12.18
C ASP A 105 -10.80 -2.09 11.54
N PRO A 106 -10.00 -2.85 12.30
CA PRO A 106 -9.35 -4.06 11.79
C PRO A 106 -10.33 -5.10 11.23
N GLN A 107 -11.56 -5.15 11.75
CA GLN A 107 -12.58 -6.09 11.27
C GLN A 107 -13.06 -5.73 9.87
N LYS A 108 -13.35 -4.45 9.62
CA LYS A 108 -13.75 -3.97 8.28
C LYS A 108 -12.60 -4.07 7.28
N ALA A 109 -11.36 -3.79 7.72
CA ALA A 109 -10.19 -3.99 6.88
C ALA A 109 -10.08 -5.47 6.46
N PHE A 110 -10.22 -6.38 7.43
CA PHE A 110 -10.19 -7.83 7.17
C PHE A 110 -11.31 -8.29 6.22
N GLU A 111 -12.54 -7.81 6.41
CA GLU A 111 -13.66 -8.15 5.54
C GLU A 111 -13.46 -7.67 4.11
N ARG A 112 -13.04 -6.42 3.93
CA ARG A 112 -12.72 -5.85 2.61
C ARG A 112 -11.57 -6.60 1.93
N ASP A 113 -10.48 -6.83 2.64
CA ASP A 113 -9.31 -7.49 2.10
C ASP A 113 -9.60 -8.97 1.79
N ARG A 114 -10.46 -9.62 2.58
CA ARG A 114 -10.92 -10.98 2.31
C ARG A 114 -11.68 -11.09 0.98
N GLU A 115 -12.49 -10.10 0.64
CA GLU A 115 -13.23 -10.08 -0.64
C GLU A 115 -12.31 -9.75 -1.83
N SER A 116 -11.20 -9.04 -1.59
CA SER A 116 -10.25 -8.62 -2.62
C SER A 116 -9.06 -9.57 -2.80
N VAL A 117 -8.82 -10.49 -1.86
CA VAL A 117 -7.68 -11.42 -1.93
C VAL A 117 -7.85 -12.39 -3.10
N SER A 118 -6.92 -12.32 -4.04
CA SER A 118 -6.94 -13.20 -5.21
C SER A 118 -6.78 -14.67 -4.82
N LEU A 119 -7.27 -15.57 -5.69
CA LEU A 119 -7.08 -17.00 -5.53
C LEU A 119 -5.59 -17.37 -5.37
N LEU A 120 -4.72 -16.73 -6.12
CA LEU A 120 -3.28 -16.97 -6.06
C LEU A 120 -2.68 -16.54 -4.72
N ASP A 121 -3.14 -15.42 -4.16
CA ASP A 121 -2.70 -14.96 -2.83
C ASP A 121 -3.16 -15.90 -1.72
N GLN A 122 -4.38 -16.44 -1.83
CA GLN A 122 -4.89 -17.44 -0.88
C GLN A 122 -4.05 -18.71 -0.94
N MET A 123 -3.73 -19.19 -2.13
CA MET A 123 -2.84 -20.35 -2.33
C MET A 123 -1.45 -20.08 -1.78
N ALA A 124 -0.89 -18.90 -2.05
CA ALA A 124 0.42 -18.51 -1.54
C ALA A 124 0.47 -18.46 -0.01
N ALA A 125 -0.58 -17.94 0.63
CA ALA A 125 -0.69 -17.91 2.09
C ALA A 125 -0.74 -19.33 2.69
N ILE A 126 -1.47 -20.25 2.06
CA ILE A 126 -1.55 -21.65 2.47
C ILE A 126 -0.19 -22.32 2.32
N VAL A 127 0.46 -22.19 1.15
CA VAL A 127 1.79 -22.76 0.90
C VAL A 127 2.82 -22.20 1.89
N SER A 128 2.85 -20.88 2.09
CA SER A 128 3.70 -20.22 3.07
C SER A 128 3.57 -20.83 4.46
N ARG A 129 2.33 -21.00 4.93
CA ARG A 129 2.03 -21.54 6.25
C ARG A 129 2.48 -22.99 6.42
N TYR A 130 2.15 -23.85 5.47
CA TYR A 130 2.38 -25.29 5.60
C TYR A 130 3.76 -25.75 5.18
N MET A 131 4.44 -25.00 4.30
CA MET A 131 5.82 -25.25 3.91
C MET A 131 6.83 -24.48 4.77
N ASN A 132 6.36 -23.66 5.73
CA ASN A 132 7.20 -22.79 6.57
C ASN A 132 8.14 -21.91 5.73
N THR A 133 7.66 -21.41 4.61
CA THR A 133 8.38 -20.54 3.68
C THR A 133 7.82 -19.11 3.80
N PRO A 134 8.65 -18.06 3.83
CA PRO A 134 8.17 -16.68 3.88
C PRO A 134 7.18 -16.37 2.75
N TYR A 135 6.06 -15.71 3.07
CA TYR A 135 5.01 -15.40 2.10
C TYR A 135 5.54 -14.67 0.85
N LEU A 136 6.44 -13.69 1.04
CA LEU A 136 7.02 -12.94 -0.07
C LEU A 136 7.83 -13.82 -1.04
N GLU A 137 8.47 -14.88 -0.56
CA GLU A 137 9.17 -15.82 -1.40
C GLU A 137 8.20 -16.72 -2.19
N VAL A 138 7.07 -17.05 -1.58
CA VAL A 138 6.05 -17.88 -2.23
C VAL A 138 5.34 -17.13 -3.36
N VAL A 139 5.02 -15.85 -3.19
CA VAL A 139 4.36 -15.04 -4.24
C VAL A 139 5.26 -14.76 -5.44
N GLU A 140 6.58 -14.90 -5.29
CA GLU A 140 7.55 -14.78 -6.39
C GLU A 140 7.71 -16.08 -7.20
N LEU A 141 7.13 -17.19 -6.74
CA LEU A 141 7.20 -18.45 -7.45
C LEU A 141 6.43 -18.40 -8.79
N PRO A 142 6.91 -19.12 -9.81
CA PRO A 142 6.12 -19.36 -11.01
C PRO A 142 4.76 -19.99 -10.67
N VAL A 143 3.70 -19.55 -11.35
CA VAL A 143 2.31 -19.96 -11.05
C VAL A 143 2.12 -21.47 -11.03
N ASN A 144 2.74 -22.19 -11.99
CA ASN A 144 2.69 -23.65 -12.03
C ASN A 144 3.32 -24.28 -10.77
N LYS A 145 4.41 -23.70 -10.25
CA LYS A 145 5.04 -24.18 -9.03
C LYS A 145 4.20 -23.92 -7.79
N LEU A 146 3.53 -22.76 -7.74
CA LEU A 146 2.58 -22.45 -6.67
C LEU A 146 1.42 -23.46 -6.64
N PHE A 147 0.84 -23.80 -7.79
CA PHE A 147 -0.22 -24.82 -7.88
C PHE A 147 0.27 -26.20 -7.43
N GLU A 148 1.48 -26.60 -7.83
CA GLU A 148 2.07 -27.88 -7.40
C GLU A 148 2.21 -27.94 -5.87
N LEU A 149 2.78 -26.90 -5.27
CA LEU A 149 2.98 -26.83 -3.83
C LEU A 149 1.65 -26.75 -3.08
N TYR A 150 0.67 -26.02 -3.61
CA TYR A 150 -0.68 -26.00 -3.05
C TYR A 150 -1.35 -27.38 -3.07
N ALA A 151 -1.22 -28.11 -4.18
CA ALA A 151 -1.75 -29.48 -4.28
C ALA A 151 -1.09 -30.42 -3.26
N ILE A 152 0.21 -30.28 -3.02
CA ILE A 152 0.93 -31.03 -1.99
C ILE A 152 0.38 -30.67 -0.59
N CYS A 153 0.20 -29.37 -0.28
CA CYS A 153 -0.40 -28.95 0.99
C CYS A 153 -1.79 -29.53 1.19
N HIS A 154 -2.64 -29.49 0.16
CA HIS A 154 -4.00 -30.04 0.20
C HIS A 154 -3.98 -31.56 0.41
N ALA A 155 -3.13 -32.29 -0.29
CA ALA A 155 -3.00 -33.73 -0.13
C ALA A 155 -2.46 -34.16 1.25
N THR A 156 -1.56 -33.32 1.82
CA THR A 156 -0.91 -33.64 3.10
C THR A 156 -1.75 -33.25 4.31
N TYR A 157 -2.55 -32.17 4.18
CA TYR A 157 -3.35 -31.58 5.25
C TYR A 157 -4.81 -31.37 4.85
N PRO A 158 -5.55 -32.42 4.44
CA PRO A 158 -6.89 -32.28 3.85
C PRO A 158 -7.93 -31.70 4.83
N GLU A 159 -7.74 -31.87 6.14
CA GLU A 159 -8.65 -31.34 7.16
C GLU A 159 -8.46 -29.82 7.40
N HIS A 160 -7.31 -29.28 7.03
CA HIS A 160 -6.94 -27.88 7.31
C HIS A 160 -6.93 -27.01 6.06
N VAL A 161 -6.67 -27.60 4.90
CA VAL A 161 -6.68 -26.91 3.61
C VAL A 161 -8.02 -27.18 2.94
N LYS A 162 -8.99 -26.28 3.15
CA LYS A 162 -10.28 -26.38 2.47
C LYS A 162 -10.09 -26.16 0.98
N GLU A 163 -10.87 -26.89 0.18
CA GLU A 163 -10.96 -26.61 -1.25
C GLU A 163 -11.35 -25.15 -1.48
N ILE A 164 -10.55 -24.46 -2.28
CA ILE A 164 -10.90 -23.13 -2.77
C ILE A 164 -11.90 -23.37 -3.90
N VAL A 165 -13.16 -23.11 -3.63
CA VAL A 165 -14.22 -23.21 -4.64
C VAL A 165 -14.01 -22.06 -5.63
N ILE A 166 -13.59 -22.39 -6.85
CA ILE A 166 -13.61 -21.45 -7.97
C ILE A 166 -15.06 -21.41 -8.43
N GLU A 167 -15.79 -20.35 -8.05
CA GLU A 167 -17.09 -20.07 -8.70
C GLU A 167 -16.78 -19.76 -10.16
N GLU A 168 -17.18 -20.67 -11.06
CA GLU A 168 -17.14 -20.38 -12.49
C GLU A 168 -17.98 -19.12 -12.75
N PRO A 169 -17.45 -18.14 -13.50
CA PRO A 169 -18.24 -16.97 -13.85
C PRO A 169 -19.52 -17.47 -14.56
N GLN A 170 -20.66 -17.19 -13.96
CA GLN A 170 -21.95 -17.50 -14.59
C GLN A 170 -21.99 -16.76 -15.92
N ASN A 171 -21.80 -17.48 -17.02
CA ASN A 171 -21.99 -16.98 -18.38
C ASN A 171 -23.48 -16.69 -18.56
N ASN A 172 -23.95 -15.56 -18.05
CA ASN A 172 -25.23 -14.98 -18.42
C ASN A 172 -25.10 -14.41 -19.84
N ILE A 173 -25.01 -15.28 -20.83
CA ILE A 173 -25.25 -14.91 -22.22
C ILE A 173 -26.78 -14.86 -22.35
N PRO A 174 -27.40 -13.68 -22.57
CA PRO A 174 -28.83 -13.63 -22.83
C PRO A 174 -29.11 -14.38 -24.13
N PRO A 175 -30.24 -15.14 -24.21
CA PRO A 175 -30.60 -15.82 -25.43
C PRO A 175 -30.84 -14.81 -26.56
N VAL A 176 -30.27 -15.09 -27.73
CA VAL A 176 -30.42 -14.30 -28.97
C VAL A 176 -31.83 -14.44 -29.48
#